data_ba5073b53c9fa586febe4ccb4d114d75
#
_entry.id   ba5073b53c9fa586febe4ccb4d114d75
#
_cell.length_a   1.000
_cell.length_b   1.000
_cell.length_c   1.000
_cell.angle_alpha   90.00
_cell.angle_beta   90.00
_cell.angle_gamma   90.00
#
_symmetry.space_group_name_H-M   'P 1'
#
loop_
_entity.id
_entity.type
_entity.pdbx_description
1 polymer ?
#
loop_
_entity_poly.entity_id
_entity_poly.type
_entity_poly.pdbx_seq_one_letter_code
_entity_poly.pdbx_strand_id
1 'polypeptide(L)'
;MNYLKCKICGMEINEKNYNFNELAFNDKNSINNIIYCPFCGVSKKYLDVENEIITVESNLLNENTLKILDHAVKLELFNGDFYNTAAMMSKDDEVKKIFKALAKIEIFHSKIHQRLGGFTRTPNLNKINYDKYDNDNSLLKLAKQKEEHAVAYYEKYKNEVNDNNLFKIFEALAEVEKEHIILVKK
;
A
#
# COMPACT_ATOMS: atom_id res chain seq x y z
N MET A 1 -0.18 25.17 -7.70
CA MET A 1 0.52 24.03 -7.06
C MET A 1 1.63 23.59 -7.99
N ASN A 2 2.89 23.47 -7.50
CA ASN A 2 3.93 22.81 -8.29
C ASN A 2 3.62 21.32 -8.34
N TYR A 3 3.85 20.70 -9.50
CA TYR A 3 3.72 19.25 -9.63
C TYR A 3 4.69 18.56 -8.68
N LEU A 4 4.20 17.57 -7.93
CA LEU A 4 5.04 16.68 -7.12
C LEU A 4 5.00 15.30 -7.75
N LYS A 5 6.10 14.56 -7.64
CA LYS A 5 6.17 13.17 -8.04
C LYS A 5 6.54 12.29 -6.85
N CYS A 6 5.86 11.17 -6.71
CA CYS A 6 6.18 10.19 -5.68
C CYS A 6 7.37 9.34 -6.12
N LYS A 7 8.49 9.40 -5.37
CA LYS A 7 9.69 8.60 -5.66
C LYS A 7 9.48 7.09 -5.51
N ILE A 8 8.44 6.66 -4.79
CA ILE A 8 8.13 5.24 -4.56
C ILE A 8 7.23 4.68 -5.65
N CYS A 9 6.03 5.24 -5.86
CA CYS A 9 5.08 4.70 -6.85
C CYS A 9 5.19 5.33 -8.24
N GLY A 10 5.88 6.47 -8.38
CA GLY A 10 6.06 7.18 -9.65
C GLY A 10 4.87 8.05 -10.09
N MET A 11 3.80 8.11 -9.29
CA MET A 11 2.62 8.91 -9.63
C MET A 11 2.86 10.40 -9.47
N GLU A 12 2.34 11.19 -10.41
CA GLU A 12 2.32 12.64 -10.35
C GLU A 12 1.14 13.14 -9.51
N ILE A 13 1.42 14.08 -8.60
CA ILE A 13 0.44 14.68 -7.71
C ILE A 13 0.24 16.14 -8.13
N ASN A 14 -1.02 16.51 -8.35
CA ASN A 14 -1.42 17.84 -8.82
C ASN A 14 -2.76 18.26 -8.18
N GLU A 15 -3.25 19.43 -8.56
CA GLU A 15 -4.51 19.99 -8.06
C GLU A 15 -5.76 19.15 -8.31
N LYS A 16 -5.72 18.19 -9.25
CA LYS A 16 -6.86 17.33 -9.61
C LYS A 16 -6.90 16.01 -8.83
N ASN A 17 -5.77 15.62 -8.21
CA ASN A 17 -5.64 14.29 -7.61
C ASN A 17 -5.00 14.27 -6.21
N TYR A 18 -4.65 15.42 -5.64
CA TYR A 18 -4.01 15.51 -4.32
C TYR A 18 -4.81 14.83 -3.18
N ASN A 19 -6.10 14.68 -3.35
CA ASN A 19 -7.02 14.05 -2.39
C ASN A 19 -7.60 12.71 -2.88
N PHE A 20 -6.97 12.04 -3.86
CA PHE A 20 -7.49 10.86 -4.55
C PHE A 20 -7.85 9.76 -3.58
N ASN A 21 -7.34 9.42 -2.56
CA ASN A 21 -7.73 8.36 -1.60
C ASN A 21 -7.79 8.90 -0.17
N GLU A 22 -8.32 10.12 0.04
CA GLU A 22 -8.28 10.80 1.33
C GLU A 22 -8.86 9.99 2.51
N LEU A 23 -9.77 9.03 2.23
CA LEU A 23 -10.36 8.17 3.25
C LEU A 23 -9.48 6.99 3.69
N ALA A 24 -8.35 6.76 3.01
CA ALA A 24 -7.36 5.77 3.43
C ALA A 24 -6.36 6.32 4.47
N PHE A 25 -6.52 7.57 4.90
CA PHE A 25 -5.54 8.25 5.75
C PHE A 25 -6.21 8.95 6.94
N ASN A 26 -5.48 9.05 8.05
CA ASN A 26 -5.95 9.73 9.26
C ASN A 26 -5.97 11.25 9.08
N ASP A 27 -4.96 11.81 8.42
CA ASP A 27 -4.85 13.20 8.06
C ASP A 27 -5.21 13.44 6.60
N LYS A 28 -5.48 14.70 6.23
CA LYS A 28 -5.88 15.04 4.87
C LYS A 28 -4.87 15.94 4.19
N ASN A 29 -4.56 15.61 2.94
CA ASN A 29 -3.87 16.53 2.04
C ASN A 29 -4.73 17.78 1.79
N SER A 30 -4.09 18.90 1.61
CA SER A 30 -4.72 20.09 1.02
C SER A 30 -3.92 20.55 -0.20
N ILE A 31 -4.55 21.38 -1.04
CA ILE A 31 -3.91 21.88 -2.27
C ILE A 31 -2.58 22.59 -2.02
N ASN A 32 -2.42 23.20 -0.85
CA ASN A 32 -1.22 23.95 -0.45
C ASN A 32 -0.27 23.16 0.46
N ASN A 33 -0.69 21.99 0.93
CA ASN A 33 0.12 21.16 1.82
C ASN A 33 -0.15 19.67 1.58
N ILE A 34 0.76 19.05 0.81
CA ILE A 34 0.74 17.61 0.57
C ILE A 34 1.63 16.95 1.62
N ILE A 35 1.05 16.09 2.44
CA ILE A 35 1.72 15.41 3.56
C ILE A 35 2.00 13.93 3.28
N TYR A 36 1.29 13.34 2.31
CA TYR A 36 1.49 11.96 1.84
C TYR A 36 1.14 11.82 0.35
N CYS A 37 1.63 10.76 -0.28
CA CYS A 37 1.23 10.37 -1.62
C CYS A 37 -0.22 9.86 -1.62
N PRO A 38 -1.18 10.49 -2.36
CA PRO A 38 -2.58 10.06 -2.37
C PRO A 38 -2.80 8.69 -3.04
N PHE A 39 -1.78 8.10 -3.66
CA PHE A 39 -1.86 6.83 -4.38
C PHE A 39 -1.30 5.65 -3.58
N CYS A 40 -0.16 5.81 -2.93
CA CYS A 40 0.51 4.73 -2.18
C CYS A 40 0.78 5.06 -0.71
N GLY A 41 0.35 6.20 -0.21
CA GLY A 41 0.38 6.54 1.21
C GLY A 41 1.72 7.04 1.76
N VAL A 42 2.84 6.84 1.06
CA VAL A 42 4.15 7.22 1.61
C VAL A 42 4.24 8.69 1.97
N SER A 43 4.94 9.01 3.05
CA SER A 43 5.03 10.35 3.60
C SER A 43 5.71 11.35 2.65
N LYS A 44 5.53 12.64 2.94
CA LYS A 44 6.07 13.77 2.16
C LYS A 44 7.58 13.66 1.88
N LYS A 45 8.36 12.98 2.70
CA LYS A 45 9.81 12.80 2.50
C LYS A 45 10.15 12.08 1.18
N TYR A 46 9.17 11.36 0.60
CA TYR A 46 9.30 10.67 -0.69
C TYR A 46 8.63 11.41 -1.86
N LEU A 47 8.21 12.66 -1.66
CA LEU A 47 7.61 13.50 -2.70
C LEU A 47 8.58 14.59 -3.11
N ASP A 48 8.78 14.77 -4.41
CA ASP A 48 9.70 15.76 -4.94
C ASP A 48 9.15 16.42 -6.21
N VAL A 49 9.67 17.59 -6.55
CA VAL A 49 9.44 18.26 -7.85
C VAL A 49 10.32 17.67 -8.95
N GLU A 50 11.44 17.05 -8.58
CA GLU A 50 12.33 16.33 -9.49
C GLU A 50 11.68 15.01 -9.92
N ASN A 51 11.81 14.69 -11.21
CA ASN A 51 11.13 13.52 -11.79
C ASN A 51 11.82 12.17 -11.51
N GLU A 52 12.64 12.08 -10.48
CA GLU A 52 13.35 10.86 -10.13
C GLU A 52 12.46 9.89 -9.36
N ILE A 53 12.40 8.65 -9.85
CA ILE A 53 11.76 7.52 -9.16
C ILE A 53 12.90 6.65 -8.58
N ILE A 54 12.71 6.14 -7.38
CA ILE A 54 13.61 5.13 -6.83
C ILE A 54 13.49 3.87 -7.68
N THR A 55 14.56 3.54 -8.38
CA THR A 55 14.66 2.38 -9.27
C THR A 55 15.50 1.28 -8.64
N VAL A 56 15.22 0.05 -9.04
CA VAL A 56 15.97 -1.15 -8.68
C VAL A 56 16.22 -1.92 -9.97
N GLU A 57 17.45 -2.35 -10.17
CA GLU A 57 17.81 -3.20 -11.30
C GLU A 57 17.44 -4.66 -10.97
N SER A 58 16.27 -5.09 -11.39
CA SER A 58 15.72 -6.41 -11.03
C SER A 58 16.59 -7.59 -11.44
N ASN A 59 17.40 -7.42 -12.50
CA ASN A 59 18.36 -8.42 -12.97
C ASN A 59 19.60 -8.59 -12.05
N LEU A 60 19.83 -7.64 -11.12
CA LEU A 60 20.91 -7.72 -10.11
C LEU A 60 20.40 -8.26 -8.77
N LEU A 61 19.11 -8.47 -8.63
CA LEU A 61 18.52 -9.02 -7.41
C LEU A 61 18.81 -10.52 -7.31
N ASN A 62 19.18 -10.97 -6.11
CA ASN A 62 19.34 -12.40 -5.85
C ASN A 62 17.99 -13.13 -5.77
N GLU A 63 18.02 -14.45 -5.85
CA GLU A 63 16.82 -15.30 -5.83
C GLU A 63 15.98 -15.10 -4.56
N ASN A 64 16.62 -14.91 -3.40
CA ASN A 64 15.92 -14.67 -2.14
C ASN A 64 15.13 -13.35 -2.18
N THR A 65 15.76 -12.27 -2.65
CA THR A 65 15.10 -10.96 -2.79
C THR A 65 13.93 -11.03 -3.79
N LEU A 66 14.08 -11.73 -4.91
CA LEU A 66 12.98 -11.93 -5.86
C LEU A 66 11.82 -12.72 -5.24
N LYS A 67 12.09 -13.75 -4.42
CA LYS A 67 11.05 -14.48 -3.67
C LYS A 67 10.36 -13.58 -2.64
N ILE A 68 11.09 -12.72 -1.96
CA ILE A 68 10.52 -11.73 -1.04
C ILE A 68 9.58 -10.78 -1.81
N LEU A 69 10.01 -10.23 -2.93
CA LEU A 69 9.18 -9.34 -3.75
C LEU A 69 7.93 -10.04 -4.32
N ASP A 70 8.06 -11.28 -4.80
CA ASP A 70 6.90 -12.07 -5.28
C ASP A 70 5.89 -12.33 -4.15
N HIS A 71 6.37 -12.61 -2.94
CA HIS A 71 5.51 -12.76 -1.77
C HIS A 71 4.85 -11.43 -1.40
N ALA A 72 5.58 -10.32 -1.44
CA ALA A 72 5.01 -8.99 -1.20
C ALA A 72 3.89 -8.67 -2.21
N VAL A 73 4.08 -8.94 -3.50
CA VAL A 73 3.00 -8.80 -4.50
C VAL A 73 1.75 -9.56 -4.08
N LYS A 74 1.91 -10.83 -3.66
CA LYS A 74 0.78 -11.68 -3.25
C LYS A 74 0.11 -11.18 -1.98
N LEU A 75 0.89 -10.75 -1.00
CA LEU A 75 0.41 -10.16 0.26
C LEU A 75 -0.53 -8.98 -0.02
N GLU A 76 -0.08 -8.02 -0.84
CA GLU A 76 -0.86 -6.82 -1.15
C GLU A 76 -2.10 -7.13 -2.01
N LEU A 77 -2.00 -8.09 -2.93
CA LEU A 77 -3.16 -8.55 -3.68
C LEU A 77 -4.22 -9.21 -2.77
N PHE A 78 -3.80 -10.02 -1.80
CA PHE A 78 -4.71 -10.61 -0.80
C PHE A 78 -5.35 -9.56 0.11
N ASN A 79 -4.59 -8.53 0.51
CA ASN A 79 -5.14 -7.43 1.29
C ASN A 79 -6.13 -6.61 0.45
N GLY A 80 -5.80 -6.28 -0.78
CA GLY A 80 -6.70 -5.58 -1.70
C GLY A 80 -7.99 -6.35 -1.98
N ASP A 81 -7.93 -7.68 -2.19
CA ASP A 81 -9.11 -8.54 -2.37
C ASP A 81 -9.98 -8.58 -1.10
N PHE A 82 -9.34 -8.72 0.06
CA PHE A 82 -10.02 -8.61 1.35
C PHE A 82 -10.76 -7.28 1.48
N TYR A 83 -10.11 -6.15 1.26
CA TYR A 83 -10.74 -4.84 1.40
C TYR A 83 -11.88 -4.62 0.42
N ASN A 84 -11.76 -5.09 -0.82
CA ASN A 84 -12.86 -5.06 -1.79
C ASN A 84 -14.06 -5.88 -1.30
N THR A 85 -13.82 -7.07 -0.76
CA THR A 85 -14.87 -7.96 -0.24
C THR A 85 -15.49 -7.38 1.03
N ALA A 86 -14.66 -6.90 1.97
CA ALA A 86 -15.13 -6.27 3.21
C ALA A 86 -15.98 -5.02 2.93
N ALA A 87 -15.63 -4.23 1.91
CA ALA A 87 -16.45 -3.09 1.50
C ALA A 87 -17.82 -3.51 0.97
N MET A 88 -17.96 -4.69 0.33
CA MET A 88 -19.26 -5.22 -0.09
C MET A 88 -20.07 -5.76 1.08
N MET A 89 -19.43 -6.32 2.10
CA MET A 89 -20.06 -6.92 3.26
C MET A 89 -20.42 -5.90 4.35
N SER A 90 -19.73 -4.77 4.39
CA SER A 90 -19.91 -3.73 5.40
C SER A 90 -21.32 -3.13 5.33
N LYS A 91 -21.92 -2.92 6.51
CA LYS A 91 -23.23 -2.30 6.70
C LYS A 91 -23.13 -0.79 6.96
N ASP A 92 -22.02 -0.35 7.52
CA ASP A 92 -21.72 1.07 7.76
C ASP A 92 -21.12 1.70 6.50
N ASP A 93 -21.71 2.81 6.04
CA ASP A 93 -21.27 3.48 4.82
C ASP A 93 -19.90 4.16 4.93
N GLU A 94 -19.48 4.57 6.13
CA GLU A 94 -18.16 5.13 6.35
C GLU A 94 -17.10 4.03 6.31
N VAL A 95 -17.32 2.93 7.02
CA VAL A 95 -16.46 1.74 6.98
C VAL A 95 -16.33 1.21 5.55
N LYS A 96 -17.44 1.12 4.82
CA LYS A 96 -17.45 0.73 3.40
C LYS A 96 -16.55 1.62 2.54
N LYS A 97 -16.62 2.94 2.73
CA LYS A 97 -15.79 3.92 1.98
C LYS A 97 -14.30 3.79 2.33
N ILE A 98 -13.99 3.60 3.62
CA ILE A 98 -12.61 3.37 4.09
C ILE A 98 -12.05 2.10 3.43
N PHE A 99 -12.76 0.98 3.49
CA PHE A 99 -12.31 -0.26 2.86
C PHE A 99 -12.09 -0.13 1.35
N LYS A 100 -12.98 0.60 0.64
CA LYS A 100 -12.76 0.89 -0.78
C LYS A 100 -11.51 1.73 -1.05
N ALA A 101 -11.18 2.65 -0.15
CA ALA A 101 -9.98 3.47 -0.29
C ALA A 101 -8.71 2.64 0.00
N LEU A 102 -8.71 1.83 1.06
CA LEU A 102 -7.62 0.91 1.39
C LEU A 102 -7.37 -0.09 0.26
N ALA A 103 -8.41 -0.71 -0.30
CA ALA A 103 -8.27 -1.63 -1.43
C ALA A 103 -7.45 -1.04 -2.59
N LYS A 104 -7.62 0.25 -2.88
CA LYS A 104 -6.85 0.93 -3.93
C LYS A 104 -5.38 1.08 -3.56
N ILE A 105 -5.07 1.39 -2.28
CA ILE A 105 -3.70 1.52 -1.79
C ILE A 105 -2.96 0.19 -1.95
N GLU A 106 -3.55 -0.92 -1.50
CA GLU A 106 -2.96 -2.26 -1.60
C GLU A 106 -2.65 -2.65 -3.06
N ILE A 107 -3.54 -2.30 -3.99
CA ILE A 107 -3.28 -2.50 -5.43
C ILE A 107 -2.11 -1.64 -5.92
N PHE A 108 -1.91 -0.43 -5.39
CA PHE A 108 -0.72 0.36 -5.71
C PHE A 108 0.55 -0.27 -5.12
N HIS A 109 0.50 -0.79 -3.88
CA HIS A 109 1.62 -1.49 -3.26
C HIS A 109 2.01 -2.74 -4.06
N SER A 110 1.04 -3.56 -4.46
CA SER A 110 1.32 -4.73 -5.31
C SER A 110 2.01 -4.36 -6.62
N LYS A 111 1.59 -3.26 -7.28
CA LYS A 111 2.22 -2.78 -8.52
C LYS A 111 3.64 -2.24 -8.29
N ILE A 112 3.90 -1.61 -7.14
CA ILE A 112 5.26 -1.20 -6.76
C ILE A 112 6.16 -2.44 -6.70
N HIS A 113 5.75 -3.49 -5.99
CA HIS A 113 6.54 -4.72 -5.88
C HIS A 113 6.71 -5.45 -7.21
N GLN A 114 5.67 -5.49 -8.06
CA GLN A 114 5.78 -6.04 -9.41
C GLN A 114 6.85 -5.32 -10.24
N ARG A 115 6.85 -3.98 -10.22
CA ARG A 115 7.86 -3.17 -10.92
C ARG A 115 9.25 -3.44 -10.40
N LEU A 116 9.44 -3.47 -9.06
CA LEU A 116 10.74 -3.68 -8.41
C LEU A 116 11.31 -5.08 -8.72
N GLY A 117 10.47 -6.11 -8.75
CA GLY A 117 10.88 -7.46 -9.09
C GLY A 117 10.98 -7.74 -10.60
N GLY A 118 10.60 -6.78 -11.46
CA GLY A 118 10.54 -6.99 -12.91
C GLY A 118 9.49 -8.01 -13.34
N PHE A 119 8.44 -8.24 -12.53
CA PHE A 119 7.41 -9.23 -12.81
C PHE A 119 6.41 -8.72 -13.86
N THR A 120 6.28 -9.44 -14.95
CA THR A 120 5.41 -9.08 -16.09
C THR A 120 3.97 -9.58 -15.95
N ARG A 121 3.71 -10.48 -14.99
CA ARG A 121 2.40 -11.07 -14.77
C ARG A 121 1.94 -10.86 -13.34
N THR A 122 0.67 -10.50 -13.19
CA THR A 122 0.02 -10.48 -11.87
C THR A 122 -0.36 -11.91 -11.50
N PRO A 123 0.01 -12.42 -10.31
CA PRO A 123 -0.38 -13.76 -9.89
C PRO A 123 -1.90 -13.86 -9.75
N ASN A 124 -2.46 -15.00 -10.18
CA ASN A 124 -3.86 -15.30 -9.91
C ASN A 124 -3.95 -16.00 -8.55
N LEU A 125 -4.64 -15.36 -7.61
CA LEU A 125 -4.79 -15.85 -6.24
C LEU A 125 -6.16 -16.52 -6.05
N ASN A 126 -6.20 -17.57 -5.24
CA ASN A 126 -7.45 -18.20 -4.85
C ASN A 126 -8.28 -17.22 -3.99
N LYS A 127 -9.56 -17.11 -4.31
CA LYS A 127 -10.48 -16.31 -3.51
C LYS A 127 -10.63 -16.91 -2.11
N ILE A 128 -10.59 -16.03 -1.11
CA ILE A 128 -10.83 -16.40 0.29
C ILE A 128 -12.30 -16.10 0.61
N ASN A 129 -12.94 -17.03 1.33
CA ASN A 129 -14.29 -16.81 1.85
C ASN A 129 -14.21 -16.09 3.21
N TYR A 130 -14.89 -14.95 3.31
CA TYR A 130 -14.93 -14.12 4.50
C TYR A 130 -16.31 -14.15 5.21
N ASP A 131 -17.24 -15.02 4.82
CA ASP A 131 -18.63 -15.06 5.32
C ASP A 131 -18.76 -15.18 6.85
N LYS A 132 -17.73 -15.74 7.51
CA LYS A 132 -17.68 -15.83 8.99
C LYS A 132 -17.51 -14.46 9.68
N TYR A 133 -17.17 -13.41 8.94
CA TYR A 133 -17.02 -12.03 9.45
C TYR A 133 -18.26 -11.22 9.06
N ASP A 134 -19.37 -11.42 9.80
CA ASP A 134 -20.73 -11.00 9.44
C ASP A 134 -21.11 -9.57 9.89
N ASN A 135 -20.17 -8.84 10.48
CA ASN A 135 -20.38 -7.46 10.97
C ASN A 135 -19.12 -6.61 10.85
N ASP A 136 -19.32 -5.27 10.85
CA ASP A 136 -18.22 -4.30 10.64
C ASP A 136 -17.11 -4.43 11.68
N ASN A 137 -17.42 -4.71 12.95
CA ASN A 137 -16.41 -4.88 13.99
C ASN A 137 -15.49 -6.08 13.70
N SER A 138 -16.04 -7.20 13.23
CA SER A 138 -15.27 -8.40 12.88
C SER A 138 -14.40 -8.15 11.64
N LEU A 139 -14.90 -7.40 10.66
CA LEU A 139 -14.16 -6.99 9.47
C LEU A 139 -13.02 -6.02 9.82
N LEU A 140 -13.27 -5.01 10.65
CA LEU A 140 -12.24 -4.06 11.13
C LEU A 140 -11.17 -4.76 11.96
N LYS A 141 -11.55 -5.72 12.80
CA LYS A 141 -10.57 -6.53 13.54
C LYS A 141 -9.69 -7.37 12.61
N LEU A 142 -10.26 -7.96 11.56
CA LEU A 142 -9.47 -8.70 10.56
C LEU A 142 -8.60 -7.75 9.75
N ALA A 143 -9.10 -6.57 9.35
CA ALA A 143 -8.32 -5.53 8.70
C ALA A 143 -7.06 -5.21 9.52
N LYS A 144 -7.23 -4.90 10.81
CA LYS A 144 -6.11 -4.63 11.70
C LYS A 144 -5.07 -5.76 11.71
N GLN A 145 -5.51 -7.03 11.77
CA GLN A 145 -4.60 -8.18 11.76
C GLN A 145 -3.81 -8.28 10.43
N LYS A 146 -4.44 -7.92 9.32
CA LYS A 146 -3.78 -7.91 8.00
C LYS A 146 -2.72 -6.84 7.92
N GLU A 147 -2.99 -5.62 8.41
CA GLU A 147 -2.01 -4.55 8.46
C GLU A 147 -0.85 -4.86 9.43
N GLU A 148 -1.15 -5.43 10.59
CA GLU A 148 -0.13 -5.91 11.53
C GLU A 148 0.78 -6.97 10.88
N HIS A 149 0.22 -7.86 10.05
CA HIS A 149 0.99 -8.83 9.29
C HIS A 149 1.84 -8.16 8.20
N ALA A 150 1.32 -7.17 7.48
CA ALA A 150 2.07 -6.43 6.48
C ALA A 150 3.23 -5.65 7.12
N VAL A 151 3.00 -4.95 8.24
CA VAL A 151 4.07 -4.31 9.01
C VAL A 151 5.15 -5.31 9.41
N ALA A 152 4.77 -6.46 9.99
CA ALA A 152 5.71 -7.49 10.41
C ALA A 152 6.52 -8.05 9.22
N TYR A 153 5.86 -8.21 8.07
CA TYR A 153 6.50 -8.63 6.83
C TYR A 153 7.58 -7.65 6.39
N TYR A 154 7.24 -6.37 6.23
CA TYR A 154 8.18 -5.34 5.80
C TYR A 154 9.32 -5.15 6.78
N GLU A 155 9.04 -5.09 8.08
CA GLU A 155 10.08 -4.93 9.12
C GLU A 155 11.06 -6.10 9.14
N LYS A 156 10.58 -7.33 8.92
CA LYS A 156 11.43 -8.52 8.84
C LYS A 156 12.32 -8.47 7.61
N TYR A 157 11.71 -8.28 6.44
CA TYR A 157 12.40 -8.51 5.16
C TYR A 157 13.20 -7.32 4.65
N LYS A 158 12.99 -6.10 5.17
CA LYS A 158 13.81 -4.94 4.77
C LYS A 158 15.31 -5.13 4.94
N ASN A 159 15.72 -5.96 5.91
CA ASN A 159 17.13 -6.27 6.16
C ASN A 159 17.63 -7.53 5.39
N GLU A 160 16.73 -8.26 4.74
CA GLU A 160 17.06 -9.49 4.00
C GLU A 160 17.18 -9.24 2.48
N VAL A 161 16.69 -8.10 1.99
CA VAL A 161 16.83 -7.72 0.58
C VAL A 161 18.24 -7.23 0.28
N ASN A 162 18.77 -7.58 -0.89
CA ASN A 162 20.15 -7.26 -1.28
C ASN A 162 20.30 -5.92 -2.03
N ASP A 163 19.42 -4.96 -1.78
CA ASP A 163 19.42 -3.65 -2.42
C ASP A 163 18.99 -2.55 -1.44
N ASN A 164 19.78 -1.47 -1.36
CA ASN A 164 19.52 -0.36 -0.43
C ASN A 164 18.25 0.45 -0.77
N ASN A 165 17.84 0.48 -2.02
CA ASN A 165 16.61 1.14 -2.42
C ASN A 165 15.39 0.32 -2.01
N LEU A 166 15.48 -1.02 -2.09
CA LEU A 166 14.45 -1.91 -1.54
C LEU A 166 14.29 -1.75 -0.04
N PHE A 167 15.41 -1.65 0.71
CA PHE A 167 15.36 -1.36 2.15
C PHE A 167 14.51 -0.11 2.44
N LYS A 168 14.81 1.01 1.75
CA LYS A 168 14.10 2.28 1.92
C LYS A 168 12.62 2.19 1.55
N ILE A 169 12.29 1.43 0.48
CA ILE A 169 10.92 1.25 0.03
C ILE A 169 10.13 0.42 1.05
N PHE A 170 10.69 -0.68 1.56
CA PHE A 170 10.05 -1.50 2.57
C PHE A 170 9.82 -0.73 3.88
N GLU A 171 10.79 0.10 4.29
CA GLU A 171 10.62 0.99 5.43
C GLU A 171 9.47 1.99 5.20
N ALA A 172 9.41 2.60 4.01
CA ALA A 172 8.36 3.54 3.65
C ALA A 172 6.97 2.90 3.65
N LEU A 173 6.83 1.68 3.12
CA LEU A 173 5.56 0.97 3.09
C LEU A 173 5.16 0.48 4.48
N ALA A 174 6.11 0.00 5.30
CA ALA A 174 5.82 -0.32 6.70
C ALA A 174 5.26 0.87 7.50
N GLU A 175 5.72 2.11 7.22
CA GLU A 175 5.14 3.32 7.81
C GLU A 175 3.69 3.52 7.38
N VAL A 176 3.34 3.26 6.12
CA VAL A 176 1.97 3.36 5.60
C VAL A 176 1.05 2.37 6.31
N GLU A 177 1.46 1.11 6.43
CA GLU A 177 0.63 0.07 7.08
C GLU A 177 0.42 0.37 8.58
N LYS A 178 1.38 1.01 9.25
CA LYS A 178 1.19 1.51 10.62
C LYS A 178 0.08 2.58 10.71
N GLU A 179 -0.02 3.47 9.73
CA GLU A 179 -1.11 4.45 9.65
C GLU A 179 -2.46 3.78 9.35
N HIS A 180 -2.49 2.74 8.50
CA HIS A 180 -3.71 1.94 8.26
C HIS A 180 -4.18 1.23 9.53
N ILE A 181 -3.27 0.69 10.37
CA ILE A 181 -3.63 0.13 11.68
C ILE A 181 -4.35 1.15 12.55
N ILE A 182 -3.93 2.41 12.54
CA ILE A 182 -4.59 3.48 13.32
C ILE A 182 -5.97 3.77 12.76
N LEU A 183 -6.09 3.83 11.43
CA LEU A 183 -7.35 4.11 10.74
C LEU A 183 -8.43 3.07 11.03
N VAL A 184 -8.08 1.78 10.99
CA VAL A 184 -9.05 0.68 11.19
C VAL A 184 -9.35 0.37 12.66
N LYS A 185 -8.70 1.06 13.61
CA LYS A 185 -8.99 0.95 15.06
C LYS A 185 -10.12 1.88 15.52
N LYS A 186 -10.53 2.84 14.68
CA LYS A 186 -11.62 3.76 14.98
C LYS A 186 -12.96 3.06 14.92
#